data_31c77562211d41022988d3e403db7cb3
#
_entry.id   31c77562211d41022988d3e403db7cb3
#
_cell.length_a   1.000
_cell.length_b   1.000
_cell.length_c   1.000
_cell.angle_alpha   90.00
_cell.angle_beta   90.00
_cell.angle_gamma   90.00
#
_symmetry.space_group_name_H-M   'P 1'
#
loop_
_entity.id
_entity.type
_entity.pdbx_description
1 polymer ?
#
loop_
_entity_poly.entity_id
_entity_poly.type
_entity_poly.pdbx_seq_one_letter_code
_entity_poly.pdbx_strand_id
1 'polypeptide(L)'
;MATLRELIIKISANSQSFQSEIQRASRMGSEYYRTLQNGGRQAAAAAREQRRALAELNSQLTEIRSSAVGMAGAFAGAFATGHLISLADEWSSVNARLKQASQSSDEFSSSQKVLMDISQRTGTAFSDNAALFARSAASMREYGYSADDVLKVTEAISTGLKISGASTAEAGSVITQFSQALAQGVLRGEEFNSVNESGDRIVRALAAGMGVARKDLKAMADDGKLTADKVVPALISQLGILRDEYAAMPETVSSSITKVENAFMAWVGGANEASGVTKTLSGVLNGVAGQI
;
A
#
# COMPACT_ATOMS: atom_id res chain seq x y z
N MET A 1 -6.13 -30.64 17.13
CA MET A 1 -5.56 -29.51 16.37
C MET A 1 -6.72 -28.85 15.65
N ALA A 2 -7.08 -27.64 16.06
CA ALA A 2 -8.15 -26.89 15.39
C ALA A 2 -7.69 -26.53 13.99
N THR A 3 -8.51 -26.80 12.98
CA THR A 3 -8.20 -26.45 11.60
C THR A 3 -8.25 -24.92 11.42
N LEU A 4 -7.50 -24.37 10.47
CA LEU A 4 -7.47 -22.93 10.15
C LEU A 4 -8.89 -22.33 10.00
N ARG A 5 -9.82 -23.15 9.53
CA ARG A 5 -11.26 -22.82 9.40
C ARG A 5 -11.96 -22.60 10.75
N GLU A 6 -11.62 -23.37 11.76
CA GLU A 6 -12.20 -23.21 13.12
C GLU A 6 -11.65 -21.99 13.84
N LEU A 7 -10.40 -21.61 13.58
CA LEU A 7 -9.78 -20.42 14.15
C LEU A 7 -10.41 -19.13 13.59
N ILE A 8 -10.63 -19.07 12.29
CA ILE A 8 -11.28 -17.92 11.61
C ILE A 8 -12.73 -17.75 12.07
N ILE A 9 -13.47 -18.85 12.23
CA ILE A 9 -14.85 -18.81 12.71
C ILE A 9 -14.93 -18.39 14.19
N LYS A 10 -13.96 -18.80 15.01
CA LYS A 10 -13.94 -18.46 16.45
C LYS A 10 -13.61 -17.00 16.74
N ILE A 11 -12.80 -16.37 15.89
CA ILE A 11 -12.41 -14.94 16.02
C ILE A 11 -13.56 -14.00 15.62
N SER A 12 -14.43 -14.40 14.68
CA SER A 12 -15.51 -13.55 14.15
C SER A 12 -16.90 -13.85 14.74
N ALA A 13 -17.07 -14.87 15.57
CA ALA A 13 -18.39 -15.36 16.01
C ALA A 13 -19.09 -14.45 17.05
N ASN A 14 -18.51 -13.33 17.46
CA ASN A 14 -19.07 -12.53 18.56
C ASN A 14 -19.51 -11.10 18.17
N SER A 15 -19.80 -10.82 16.91
CA SER A 15 -20.35 -9.53 16.50
C SER A 15 -21.68 -9.66 15.74
N GLN A 16 -22.70 -8.90 16.17
CA GLN A 16 -23.99 -8.81 15.48
C GLN A 16 -23.86 -8.33 14.02
N SER A 17 -22.83 -7.56 13.70
CA SER A 17 -22.49 -7.15 12.33
C SER A 17 -22.06 -8.33 11.47
N PHE A 18 -21.28 -9.29 12.02
CA PHE A 18 -20.86 -10.49 11.31
C PHE A 18 -22.05 -11.42 10.99
N GLN A 19 -23.00 -11.56 11.92
CA GLN A 19 -24.22 -12.33 11.64
C GLN A 19 -25.09 -11.70 10.58
N SER A 20 -25.20 -10.37 10.55
CA SER A 20 -25.93 -9.65 9.51
C SER A 20 -25.26 -9.74 8.15
N GLU A 21 -23.92 -9.75 8.11
CA GLU A 21 -23.14 -9.90 6.87
C GLU A 21 -23.16 -11.34 6.34
N ILE A 22 -23.11 -12.35 7.23
CA ILE A 22 -23.32 -13.75 6.82
C ILE A 22 -24.73 -13.98 6.29
N GLN A 23 -25.76 -13.38 6.90
CA GLN A 23 -27.13 -13.47 6.37
C GLN A 23 -27.28 -12.73 5.03
N ARG A 24 -26.53 -11.63 4.83
CA ARG A 24 -26.48 -10.90 3.55
C ARG A 24 -25.73 -11.70 2.49
N ALA A 25 -24.60 -12.29 2.83
CA ALA A 25 -23.83 -13.19 1.96
C ALA A 25 -24.63 -14.45 1.61
N SER A 26 -25.40 -15.01 2.55
CA SER A 26 -26.28 -16.15 2.31
C SER A 26 -27.46 -15.81 1.37
N ARG A 27 -28.04 -14.61 1.50
CA ARG A 27 -29.07 -14.11 0.58
C ARG A 27 -28.49 -13.83 -0.81
N MET A 28 -27.35 -13.17 -0.89
CA MET A 28 -26.63 -12.96 -2.16
C MET A 28 -26.20 -14.29 -2.81
N GLY A 29 -25.75 -15.24 -2.02
CA GLY A 29 -25.48 -16.60 -2.47
C GLY A 29 -26.73 -17.32 -3.03
N SER A 30 -27.88 -17.14 -2.38
CA SER A 30 -29.16 -17.71 -2.82
C SER A 30 -29.70 -17.04 -4.09
N GLU A 31 -29.54 -15.73 -4.25
CA GLU A 31 -29.85 -15.00 -5.48
C GLU A 31 -28.88 -15.36 -6.60
N TYR A 32 -27.59 -15.49 -6.30
CA TYR A 32 -26.59 -15.96 -7.25
C TYR A 32 -26.89 -17.38 -7.74
N TYR A 33 -27.29 -18.32 -6.86
CA TYR A 33 -27.71 -19.66 -7.23
C TYR A 33 -29.01 -19.67 -8.03
N ARG A 34 -29.98 -18.79 -7.76
CA ARG A 34 -31.18 -18.62 -8.58
C ARG A 34 -30.86 -18.07 -9.96
N THR A 35 -29.94 -17.11 -10.06
CA THR A 35 -29.46 -16.59 -11.35
C THR A 35 -28.69 -17.66 -12.13
N LEU A 36 -27.92 -18.52 -11.44
CA LEU A 36 -27.22 -19.65 -12.03
C LEU A 36 -28.18 -20.75 -12.55
N GLN A 37 -29.27 -21.02 -11.83
CA GLN A 37 -30.30 -21.97 -12.29
C GLN A 37 -31.06 -21.47 -13.52
N ASN A 38 -31.23 -20.15 -13.63
CA ASN A 38 -31.94 -19.54 -14.77
C ASN A 38 -31.01 -19.20 -15.96
N GLY A 39 -29.70 -19.19 -15.76
CA GLY A 39 -28.70 -18.79 -16.76
C GLY A 39 -27.58 -19.79 -17.02
N GLY A 40 -27.83 -21.07 -16.98
CA GLY A 40 -26.82 -22.15 -17.03
C GLY A 40 -25.75 -22.06 -18.16
N ARG A 41 -25.98 -21.26 -19.19
CA ARG A 41 -24.99 -21.00 -20.23
C ARG A 41 -24.00 -19.91 -19.86
N GLN A 42 -24.40 -18.88 -19.10
CA GLN A 42 -23.51 -17.79 -18.69
C GLN A 42 -22.57 -18.22 -17.55
N ALA A 43 -23.06 -19.02 -16.61
CA ALA A 43 -22.22 -19.55 -15.53
C ALA A 43 -21.16 -20.54 -16.06
N ALA A 44 -21.49 -21.36 -17.04
CA ALA A 44 -20.52 -22.23 -17.70
C ALA A 44 -19.46 -21.45 -18.51
N ALA A 45 -19.83 -20.32 -19.10
CA ALA A 45 -18.89 -19.43 -19.79
C ALA A 45 -17.95 -18.74 -18.79
N ALA A 46 -18.46 -18.17 -17.69
CA ALA A 46 -17.67 -17.55 -16.64
C ALA A 46 -16.72 -18.56 -15.95
N ALA A 47 -17.19 -19.77 -15.66
CA ALA A 47 -16.36 -20.82 -15.11
C ALA A 47 -15.28 -21.31 -16.11
N ARG A 48 -15.57 -21.30 -17.40
CA ARG A 48 -14.56 -21.60 -18.46
C ARG A 48 -13.54 -20.48 -18.58
N GLU A 49 -13.95 -19.22 -18.47
CA GLU A 49 -13.05 -18.06 -18.47
C GLU A 49 -12.17 -18.05 -17.22
N GLN A 50 -12.72 -18.31 -16.04
CA GLN A 50 -11.94 -18.47 -14.81
C GLN A 50 -10.96 -19.64 -14.89
N ARG A 51 -11.36 -20.78 -15.44
CA ARG A 51 -10.45 -21.92 -15.67
C ARG A 51 -9.38 -21.61 -16.70
N ARG A 52 -9.70 -20.86 -17.75
CA ARG A 52 -8.69 -20.38 -18.72
C ARG A 52 -7.72 -19.38 -18.09
N ALA A 53 -8.22 -18.40 -17.32
CA ALA A 53 -7.39 -17.46 -16.59
C ALA A 53 -6.49 -18.16 -15.56
N LEU A 54 -7.00 -19.16 -14.83
CA LEU A 54 -6.21 -19.96 -13.90
C LEU A 54 -5.20 -20.89 -14.62
N ALA A 55 -5.56 -21.44 -15.77
CA ALA A 55 -4.66 -22.26 -16.57
C ALA A 55 -3.56 -21.39 -17.21
N GLU A 56 -3.90 -20.19 -17.66
CA GLU A 56 -2.96 -19.22 -18.20
C GLU A 56 -2.03 -18.67 -17.09
N LEU A 57 -2.53 -18.36 -15.92
CA LEU A 57 -1.76 -18.07 -14.71
C LEU A 57 -0.79 -19.21 -14.35
N ASN A 58 -1.26 -20.45 -14.42
CA ASN A 58 -0.42 -21.61 -14.09
C ASN A 58 0.63 -21.90 -15.18
N SER A 59 0.34 -21.62 -16.46
CA SER A 59 1.32 -21.73 -17.54
C SER A 59 2.37 -20.62 -17.44
N GLN A 60 1.97 -19.38 -17.16
CA GLN A 60 2.88 -18.25 -16.95
C GLN A 60 3.75 -18.46 -15.70
N LEU A 61 3.17 -18.97 -14.60
CA LEU A 61 3.93 -19.36 -13.41
C LEU A 61 4.92 -20.50 -13.70
N THR A 62 4.58 -21.38 -14.61
CA THR A 62 5.47 -22.50 -15.00
C THR A 62 6.61 -22.03 -15.91
N GLU A 63 6.36 -21.09 -16.80
CA GLU A 63 7.41 -20.44 -17.62
C GLU A 63 8.34 -19.56 -16.77
N ILE A 64 7.81 -18.77 -15.84
CA ILE A 64 8.59 -18.01 -14.84
C ILE A 64 9.44 -18.97 -13.99
N ARG A 65 8.88 -20.14 -13.63
CA ARG A 65 9.61 -21.15 -12.85
C ARG A 65 10.78 -21.77 -13.60
N SER A 66 10.71 -21.85 -14.92
CA SER A 66 11.80 -22.40 -15.75
C SER A 66 12.94 -21.39 -16.00
N SER A 67 12.66 -20.08 -15.90
CA SER A 67 13.60 -19.01 -16.25
C SER A 67 14.31 -18.38 -15.05
N ALA A 68 13.85 -18.59 -13.80
CA ALA A 68 14.36 -17.84 -12.64
C ALA A 68 14.34 -18.61 -11.31
N VAL A 69 15.36 -19.42 -11.08
CA VAL A 69 15.59 -20.09 -9.78
C VAL A 69 15.67 -19.10 -8.60
N GLY A 70 16.05 -17.84 -8.84
CA GLY A 70 16.08 -16.79 -7.83
C GLY A 70 14.73 -16.16 -7.53
N MET A 71 13.85 -16.00 -8.53
CA MET A 71 12.51 -15.42 -8.36
C MET A 71 11.50 -16.42 -7.77
N ALA A 72 11.65 -17.72 -8.05
CA ALA A 72 10.79 -18.75 -7.47
C ALA A 72 10.83 -18.78 -5.94
N GLY A 73 11.98 -18.44 -5.34
CA GLY A 73 12.13 -18.33 -3.89
C GLY A 73 11.39 -17.13 -3.30
N ALA A 74 11.41 -16.00 -3.98
CA ALA A 74 10.72 -14.78 -3.52
C ALA A 74 9.19 -14.92 -3.64
N PHE A 75 8.68 -15.48 -4.74
CA PHE A 75 7.24 -15.74 -4.90
C PHE A 75 6.73 -16.83 -3.96
N ALA A 76 7.49 -17.93 -3.77
CA ALA A 76 7.12 -18.97 -2.82
C ALA A 76 7.09 -18.44 -1.37
N GLY A 77 7.96 -17.48 -1.03
CA GLY A 77 7.94 -16.79 0.27
C GLY A 77 6.72 -15.88 0.43
N ALA A 78 6.39 -15.08 -0.59
CA ALA A 78 5.26 -14.16 -0.56
C ALA A 78 3.90 -14.88 -0.44
N PHE A 79 3.78 -16.10 -0.94
CA PHE A 79 2.55 -16.92 -0.88
C PHE A 79 2.59 -18.03 0.17
N ALA A 80 3.61 -18.08 1.02
CA ALA A 80 3.62 -19.01 2.16
C ALA A 80 2.44 -18.72 3.10
N THR A 81 1.74 -19.75 3.56
CA THR A 81 0.54 -19.62 4.41
C THR A 81 0.81 -18.75 5.65
N GLY A 82 2.00 -18.87 6.26
CA GLY A 82 2.39 -18.04 7.41
C GLY A 82 2.51 -16.55 7.06
N HIS A 83 3.02 -16.22 5.88
CA HIS A 83 3.11 -14.84 5.41
C HIS A 83 1.72 -14.23 5.13
N LEU A 84 0.82 -14.98 4.51
CA LEU A 84 -0.55 -14.53 4.27
C LEU A 84 -1.33 -14.28 5.57
N ILE A 85 -1.12 -15.10 6.61
CA ILE A 85 -1.69 -14.86 7.95
C ILE A 85 -1.12 -13.57 8.53
N SER A 86 0.20 -13.36 8.44
CA SER A 86 0.84 -12.14 8.90
C SER A 86 0.28 -10.88 8.22
N LEU A 87 0.04 -10.93 6.91
CA LEU A 87 -0.59 -9.82 6.16
C LEU A 87 -2.02 -9.52 6.63
N ALA A 88 -2.79 -10.55 6.98
CA ALA A 88 -4.14 -10.38 7.51
C ALA A 88 -4.14 -9.73 8.90
N ASP A 89 -3.20 -10.13 9.77
CA ASP A 89 -3.01 -9.54 11.09
C ASP A 89 -2.50 -8.09 10.97
N GLU A 90 -1.59 -7.84 10.04
CA GLU A 90 -1.07 -6.52 9.72
C GLU A 90 -2.18 -5.58 9.24
N TRP A 91 -3.05 -6.04 8.32
CA TRP A 91 -4.24 -5.30 7.90
C TRP A 91 -5.10 -4.85 9.08
N SER A 92 -5.42 -5.79 9.98
CA SER A 92 -6.25 -5.50 11.16
C SER A 92 -5.60 -4.47 12.08
N SER A 93 -4.29 -4.61 12.32
CA SER A 93 -3.51 -3.68 13.15
C SER A 93 -3.40 -2.29 12.52
N VAL A 94 -3.15 -2.21 11.22
CA VAL A 94 -3.06 -0.95 10.47
C VAL A 94 -4.38 -0.22 10.48
N ASN A 95 -5.49 -0.91 10.20
CA ASN A 95 -6.82 -0.29 10.21
C ASN A 95 -7.25 0.22 11.59
N ALA A 96 -6.90 -0.49 12.66
CA ALA A 96 -7.15 0.01 14.01
C ALA A 96 -6.42 1.35 14.26
N ARG A 97 -5.16 1.46 13.84
CA ARG A 97 -4.36 2.70 13.96
C ARG A 97 -4.89 3.82 13.08
N LEU A 98 -5.27 3.52 11.82
CA LEU A 98 -5.89 4.51 10.93
C LEU A 98 -7.21 5.04 11.48
N LYS A 99 -8.06 4.14 11.99
CA LYS A 99 -9.34 4.52 12.61
C LYS A 99 -9.13 5.42 13.83
N GLN A 100 -8.13 5.13 14.66
CA GLN A 100 -7.79 5.95 15.82
C GLN A 100 -7.25 7.33 15.42
N ALA A 101 -6.50 7.43 14.31
CA ALA A 101 -5.94 8.67 13.79
C ALA A 101 -6.95 9.54 13.04
N SER A 102 -8.06 8.98 12.61
CA SER A 102 -9.10 9.66 11.84
C SER A 102 -10.14 10.30 12.76
N GLN A 103 -10.66 11.46 12.39
CA GLN A 103 -11.67 12.20 13.15
C GLN A 103 -13.10 11.69 12.92
N SER A 104 -13.33 10.97 11.82
CA SER A 104 -14.65 10.44 11.46
C SER A 104 -14.51 9.13 10.69
N SER A 105 -15.62 8.40 10.57
CA SER A 105 -15.68 7.19 9.73
C SER A 105 -15.46 7.50 8.25
N ASP A 106 -15.89 8.66 7.78
CA ASP A 106 -15.69 9.10 6.40
C ASP A 106 -14.22 9.42 6.12
N GLU A 107 -13.55 10.11 7.04
CA GLU A 107 -12.10 10.36 6.96
C GLU A 107 -11.31 9.06 6.99
N PHE A 108 -11.68 8.13 7.87
CA PHE A 108 -11.06 6.81 7.90
C PHE A 108 -11.18 6.09 6.55
N SER A 109 -12.40 5.99 6.02
CA SER A 109 -12.67 5.27 4.77
C SER A 109 -11.97 5.91 3.57
N SER A 110 -11.99 7.24 3.49
CA SER A 110 -11.33 7.99 2.42
C SER A 110 -9.81 7.89 2.51
N SER A 111 -9.23 8.07 3.70
CA SER A 111 -7.79 7.96 3.91
C SER A 111 -7.28 6.55 3.63
N GLN A 112 -7.99 5.51 4.09
CA GLN A 112 -7.66 4.12 3.82
C GLN A 112 -7.60 3.84 2.30
N LYS A 113 -8.62 4.30 1.56
CA LYS A 113 -8.68 4.14 0.10
C LYS A 113 -7.52 4.86 -0.60
N VAL A 114 -7.26 6.11 -0.24
CA VAL A 114 -6.18 6.90 -0.85
C VAL A 114 -4.81 6.30 -0.51
N LEU A 115 -4.57 5.87 0.72
CA LEU A 115 -3.32 5.23 1.13
C LEU A 115 -3.09 3.90 0.39
N MET A 116 -4.15 3.11 0.19
CA MET A 116 -4.07 1.89 -0.62
C MET A 116 -3.74 2.21 -2.07
N ASP A 117 -4.38 3.24 -2.64
CA ASP A 117 -4.11 3.70 -4.01
C ASP A 117 -2.67 4.20 -4.18
N ILE A 118 -2.16 5.00 -3.23
CA ILE A 118 -0.75 5.42 -3.18
C ILE A 118 0.17 4.19 -3.18
N SER A 119 -0.09 3.23 -2.30
CA SER A 119 0.72 2.02 -2.13
C SER A 119 0.72 1.15 -3.39
N GLN A 120 -0.43 1.03 -4.05
CA GLN A 120 -0.55 0.30 -5.31
C GLN A 120 0.16 1.02 -6.47
N ARG A 121 0.04 2.34 -6.57
CA ARG A 121 0.72 3.11 -7.61
C ARG A 121 2.23 3.11 -7.44
N THR A 122 2.71 3.31 -6.21
CA THR A 122 4.15 3.44 -5.94
C THR A 122 4.85 2.10 -5.68
N GLY A 123 4.13 1.00 -5.45
CA GLY A 123 4.71 -0.28 -5.05
C GLY A 123 5.40 -0.21 -3.67
N THR A 124 4.91 0.66 -2.76
CA THR A 124 5.32 0.73 -1.36
C THR A 124 4.35 -0.06 -0.48
N ALA A 125 4.77 -0.50 0.71
CA ALA A 125 3.89 -1.22 1.61
C ALA A 125 2.76 -0.31 2.13
N PHE A 126 1.53 -0.82 2.12
CA PHE A 126 0.37 -0.11 2.67
C PHE A 126 0.55 0.21 4.15
N SER A 127 1.13 -0.72 4.91
CA SER A 127 1.41 -0.55 6.34
C SER A 127 2.32 0.64 6.63
N ASP A 128 3.35 0.86 5.80
CA ASP A 128 4.29 1.97 5.98
C ASP A 128 3.62 3.31 5.71
N ASN A 129 2.88 3.42 4.60
CA ASN A 129 2.14 4.62 4.26
C ASN A 129 1.05 4.95 5.30
N ALA A 130 0.34 3.94 5.76
CA ALA A 130 -0.67 4.08 6.81
C ALA A 130 -0.05 4.44 8.16
N ALA A 131 1.14 3.93 8.48
CA ALA A 131 1.86 4.29 9.68
C ALA A 131 2.32 5.76 9.66
N LEU A 132 2.80 6.26 8.51
CA LEU A 132 3.14 7.68 8.35
C LEU A 132 1.92 8.56 8.62
N PHE A 133 0.80 8.27 7.96
CA PHE A 133 -0.45 8.99 8.18
C PHE A 133 -0.89 8.93 9.65
N ALA A 134 -0.99 7.74 10.22
CA ALA A 134 -1.51 7.55 11.57
C ALA A 134 -0.67 8.24 12.66
N ARG A 135 0.66 8.28 12.48
CA ARG A 135 1.56 8.91 13.46
C ARG A 135 1.60 10.43 13.32
N SER A 136 1.44 10.97 12.12
CA SER A 136 1.60 12.40 11.85
C SER A 136 0.28 13.18 11.79
N ALA A 137 -0.85 12.53 11.50
CA ALA A 137 -2.12 13.22 11.24
C ALA A 137 -2.59 14.10 12.40
N ALA A 138 -2.46 13.66 13.65
CA ALA A 138 -2.88 14.47 14.81
C ALA A 138 -2.02 15.72 14.96
N SER A 139 -0.69 15.57 14.98
CA SER A 139 0.25 16.70 15.11
C SER A 139 0.15 17.64 13.90
N MET A 140 -0.01 17.10 12.70
CA MET A 140 -0.15 17.92 11.49
C MET A 140 -1.41 18.78 11.52
N ARG A 141 -2.51 18.30 12.11
CA ARG A 141 -3.72 19.12 12.34
C ARG A 141 -3.46 20.28 13.32
N GLU A 142 -2.65 20.05 14.36
CA GLU A 142 -2.25 21.13 15.29
C GLU A 142 -1.45 22.23 14.58
N TYR A 143 -0.72 21.87 13.53
CA TYR A 143 -0.05 22.82 12.63
C TYR A 143 -0.95 23.39 11.52
N GLY A 144 -2.26 23.06 11.52
CA GLY A 144 -3.24 23.57 10.57
C GLY A 144 -3.34 22.82 9.24
N TYR A 145 -2.73 21.65 9.11
CA TYR A 145 -2.82 20.83 7.91
C TYR A 145 -4.02 19.88 7.94
N SER A 146 -4.61 19.67 6.78
CA SER A 146 -5.71 18.71 6.60
C SER A 146 -5.20 17.27 6.48
N ALA A 147 -6.11 16.29 6.60
CA ALA A 147 -5.81 14.89 6.30
C ALA A 147 -5.33 14.71 4.84
N ASP A 148 -5.89 15.48 3.90
CA ASP A 148 -5.49 15.48 2.49
C ASP A 148 -4.04 15.95 2.29
N ASP A 149 -3.59 16.96 3.05
CA ASP A 149 -2.19 17.40 3.01
C ASP A 149 -1.25 16.30 3.51
N VAL A 150 -1.62 15.58 4.58
CA VAL A 150 -0.84 14.44 5.09
C VAL A 150 -0.77 13.32 4.05
N LEU A 151 -1.88 13.03 3.36
CA LEU A 151 -1.92 12.04 2.27
C LEU A 151 -1.02 12.45 1.10
N LYS A 152 -1.03 13.72 0.68
CA LYS A 152 -0.14 14.24 -0.37
C LYS A 152 1.33 14.16 0.01
N VAL A 153 1.67 14.48 1.25
CA VAL A 153 3.04 14.33 1.77
C VAL A 153 3.46 12.86 1.78
N THR A 154 2.57 11.97 2.23
CA THR A 154 2.81 10.52 2.21
C THR A 154 3.10 10.04 0.78
N GLU A 155 2.32 10.49 -0.20
CA GLU A 155 2.55 10.16 -1.61
C GLU A 155 3.87 10.70 -2.13
N ALA A 156 4.21 11.96 -1.81
CA ALA A 156 5.47 12.56 -2.23
C ALA A 156 6.68 11.81 -1.69
N ILE A 157 6.64 11.42 -0.42
CA ILE A 157 7.70 10.64 0.23
C ILE A 157 7.81 9.25 -0.41
N SER A 158 6.70 8.51 -0.53
CA SER A 158 6.69 7.16 -1.10
C SER A 158 7.16 7.14 -2.56
N THR A 159 6.69 8.09 -3.36
CA THR A 159 7.11 8.25 -4.75
C THR A 159 8.61 8.61 -4.86
N GLY A 160 9.06 9.58 -4.05
CA GLY A 160 10.46 10.00 -4.03
C GLY A 160 11.42 8.90 -3.60
N LEU A 161 11.03 8.04 -2.66
CA LEU A 161 11.80 6.86 -2.25
C LEU A 161 11.95 5.86 -3.39
N LYS A 162 10.87 5.58 -4.12
CA LYS A 162 10.93 4.67 -5.27
C LYS A 162 11.80 5.22 -6.39
N ILE A 163 11.72 6.51 -6.70
CA ILE A 163 12.61 7.16 -7.66
C ILE A 163 14.07 7.09 -7.21
N SER A 164 14.32 7.16 -5.89
CA SER A 164 15.66 7.02 -5.31
C SER A 164 16.21 5.59 -5.38
N GLY A 165 15.40 4.61 -5.76
CA GLY A 165 15.78 3.20 -5.80
C GLY A 165 15.80 2.52 -4.42
N ALA A 166 15.15 3.11 -3.42
CA ALA A 166 15.09 2.56 -2.07
C ALA A 166 14.41 1.18 -2.07
N SER A 167 15.04 0.21 -1.41
CA SER A 167 14.41 -1.09 -1.11
C SER A 167 13.21 -0.91 -0.18
N THR A 168 12.36 -1.93 -0.05
CA THR A 168 11.19 -1.87 0.85
C THR A 168 11.61 -1.60 2.30
N ALA A 169 12.70 -2.20 2.77
CA ALA A 169 13.21 -1.98 4.13
C ALA A 169 13.73 -0.56 4.34
N GLU A 170 14.47 -0.01 3.38
CA GLU A 170 14.96 1.38 3.42
C GLU A 170 13.79 2.37 3.38
N ALA A 171 12.81 2.12 2.52
CA ALA A 171 11.59 2.94 2.43
C ALA A 171 10.85 2.97 3.77
N GLY A 172 10.63 1.81 4.42
CA GLY A 172 10.01 1.73 5.75
C GLY A 172 10.79 2.48 6.82
N SER A 173 12.12 2.42 6.78
CA SER A 173 12.98 3.19 7.70
C SER A 173 12.81 4.69 7.51
N VAL A 174 12.94 5.19 6.28
CA VAL A 174 12.80 6.63 5.96
C VAL A 174 11.39 7.13 6.30
N ILE A 175 10.35 6.35 5.97
CA ILE A 175 8.96 6.67 6.33
C ILE A 175 8.80 6.81 7.85
N THR A 176 9.45 5.93 8.62
CA THR A 176 9.45 6.02 10.09
C THR A 176 10.10 7.31 10.57
N GLN A 177 11.26 7.69 10.05
CA GLN A 177 11.95 8.92 10.40
C GLN A 177 11.12 10.16 10.03
N PHE A 178 10.54 10.19 8.84
CA PHE A 178 9.63 11.28 8.45
C PHE A 178 8.40 11.37 9.35
N SER A 179 7.81 10.24 9.74
CA SER A 179 6.65 10.25 10.63
C SER A 179 6.98 10.85 12.00
N GLN A 180 8.18 10.59 12.51
CA GLN A 180 8.69 11.20 13.76
C GLN A 180 8.93 12.70 13.58
N ALA A 181 9.59 13.09 12.51
CA ALA A 181 9.85 14.49 12.20
C ALA A 181 8.55 15.31 12.06
N LEU A 182 7.57 14.79 11.31
CA LEU A 182 6.28 15.46 11.14
C LEU A 182 5.48 15.52 12.45
N ALA A 183 5.54 14.47 13.28
CA ALA A 183 4.90 14.46 14.60
C ALA A 183 5.55 15.48 15.56
N GLN A 184 6.85 15.73 15.44
CA GLN A 184 7.58 16.74 16.23
C GLN A 184 7.52 18.14 15.61
N GLY A 185 7.04 18.25 14.38
CA GLY A 185 6.97 19.51 13.62
C GLY A 185 8.29 19.99 13.03
N VAL A 186 9.36 19.18 13.11
CA VAL A 186 10.69 19.56 12.59
C VAL A 186 11.49 18.34 12.14
N LEU A 187 12.07 18.41 10.94
CA LEU A 187 13.00 17.41 10.41
C LEU A 187 14.43 17.80 10.84
N ARG A 188 14.96 17.10 11.83
CA ARG A 188 16.29 17.40 12.40
C ARG A 188 17.41 16.61 11.71
N GLY A 189 18.64 16.87 12.13
CA GLY A 189 19.83 16.32 11.49
C GLY A 189 19.90 14.80 11.43
N GLU A 190 19.46 14.09 12.46
CA GLU A 190 19.47 12.61 12.49
C GLU A 190 18.45 12.02 11.50
N GLU A 191 17.20 12.48 11.54
CA GLU A 191 16.16 12.05 10.62
C GLU A 191 16.50 12.46 9.18
N PHE A 192 17.05 13.68 9.00
CA PHE A 192 17.51 14.16 7.69
C PHE A 192 18.63 13.30 7.11
N ASN A 193 19.58 12.82 7.92
CA ASN A 193 20.65 11.94 7.45
C ASN A 193 20.09 10.63 6.87
N SER A 194 19.14 10.00 7.57
CA SER A 194 18.49 8.79 7.08
C SER A 194 17.77 9.03 5.75
N VAL A 195 17.07 10.16 5.65
CA VAL A 195 16.41 10.57 4.40
C VAL A 195 17.42 10.81 3.29
N ASN A 196 18.56 11.45 3.59
CA ASN A 196 19.60 11.78 2.61
C ASN A 196 20.33 10.52 2.09
N GLU A 197 20.45 9.47 2.89
CA GLU A 197 21.08 8.21 2.50
C GLU A 197 20.23 7.41 1.51
N SER A 198 18.94 7.27 1.76
CA SER A 198 18.06 6.39 0.98
C SER A 198 17.01 7.13 0.15
N GLY A 199 16.86 8.45 0.33
CA GLY A 199 15.83 9.28 -0.28
C GLY A 199 16.39 10.50 -1.05
N ASP A 200 17.44 10.32 -1.85
CA ASP A 200 18.08 11.42 -2.60
C ASP A 200 17.08 12.27 -3.39
N ARG A 201 16.09 11.62 -4.01
CA ARG A 201 15.06 12.35 -4.77
C ARG A 201 14.13 13.17 -3.87
N ILE A 202 13.88 12.73 -2.63
CA ILE A 202 13.11 13.50 -1.64
C ILE A 202 13.91 14.75 -1.22
N VAL A 203 15.19 14.58 -0.96
CA VAL A 203 16.08 15.73 -0.59
C VAL A 203 16.12 16.75 -1.72
N ARG A 204 16.19 16.31 -2.98
CA ARG A 204 16.10 17.23 -4.14
C ARG A 204 14.74 17.89 -4.26
N ALA A 205 13.65 17.17 -3.95
CA ALA A 205 12.31 17.74 -3.93
C ALA A 205 12.18 18.81 -2.84
N LEU A 206 12.69 18.55 -1.63
CA LEU A 206 12.72 19.54 -0.56
C LEU A 206 13.49 20.79 -0.97
N ALA A 207 14.70 20.61 -1.51
CA ALA A 207 15.52 21.74 -1.98
C ALA A 207 14.78 22.60 -3.02
N ALA A 208 14.20 21.96 -4.04
CA ALA A 208 13.47 22.63 -5.11
C ALA A 208 12.20 23.31 -4.58
N GLY A 209 11.40 22.63 -3.74
CA GLY A 209 10.17 23.19 -3.17
C GLY A 209 10.40 24.32 -2.19
N MET A 210 11.55 24.34 -1.51
CA MET A 210 11.97 25.42 -0.61
C MET A 210 12.75 26.54 -1.32
N GLY A 211 13.14 26.34 -2.58
CA GLY A 211 13.96 27.31 -3.32
C GLY A 211 15.38 27.49 -2.76
N VAL A 212 15.96 26.43 -2.15
CA VAL A 212 17.32 26.45 -1.58
C VAL A 212 18.24 25.45 -2.29
N ALA A 213 19.54 25.63 -2.16
CA ALA A 213 20.48 24.67 -2.70
C ALA A 213 20.49 23.38 -1.82
N ARG A 214 20.55 22.20 -2.48
CA ARG A 214 20.58 20.90 -1.77
C ARG A 214 21.63 20.84 -0.65
N LYS A 215 22.82 21.41 -0.89
CA LYS A 215 23.92 21.42 0.07
C LYS A 215 23.60 22.16 1.37
N ASP A 216 22.65 23.09 1.33
CA ASP A 216 22.32 23.93 2.49
C ASP A 216 21.29 23.23 3.41
N LEU A 217 20.57 22.21 2.89
CA LEU A 217 19.55 21.48 3.67
C LEU A 217 20.12 20.80 4.91
N LYS A 218 21.35 20.25 4.84
CA LYS A 218 21.97 19.61 6.00
C LYS A 218 22.17 20.60 7.15
N ALA A 219 22.73 21.76 6.87
CA ALA A 219 22.91 22.82 7.88
C ALA A 219 21.54 23.29 8.41
N MET A 220 20.54 23.43 7.54
CA MET A 220 19.18 23.80 7.96
C MET A 220 18.53 22.74 8.86
N ALA A 221 18.79 21.44 8.61
CA ALA A 221 18.31 20.34 9.46
C ALA A 221 18.99 20.37 10.83
N ASP A 222 20.31 20.53 10.87
CA ASP A 222 21.10 20.62 12.11
C ASP A 222 20.67 21.82 12.95
N ASP A 223 20.37 22.95 12.32
CA ASP A 223 19.84 24.17 12.95
C ASP A 223 18.34 24.07 13.34
N GLY A 224 17.65 22.97 13.02
CA GLY A 224 16.20 22.81 13.25
C GLY A 224 15.32 23.73 12.41
N LYS A 225 15.82 24.20 11.27
CA LYS A 225 15.12 25.14 10.36
C LYS A 225 14.21 24.44 9.34
N LEU A 226 14.26 23.08 9.24
CA LEU A 226 13.37 22.29 8.40
C LEU A 226 12.07 21.98 9.16
N THR A 227 11.32 23.02 9.44
CA THR A 227 10.06 22.95 10.16
C THR A 227 8.91 22.46 9.26
N ALA A 228 7.83 21.91 9.85
CA ALA A 228 6.71 21.34 9.11
C ALA A 228 6.06 22.35 8.15
N ASP A 229 5.97 23.63 8.55
CA ASP A 229 5.44 24.72 7.72
C ASP A 229 6.28 25.02 6.46
N LYS A 230 7.51 24.52 6.38
CA LYS A 230 8.38 24.60 5.19
C LYS A 230 8.45 23.28 4.44
N VAL A 231 8.62 22.17 5.17
CA VAL A 231 8.78 20.84 4.59
C VAL A 231 7.52 20.36 3.88
N VAL A 232 6.35 20.56 4.49
CA VAL A 232 5.07 20.08 3.96
C VAL A 232 4.70 20.77 2.65
N PRO A 233 4.64 22.12 2.57
CA PRO A 233 4.36 22.79 1.30
C PRO A 233 5.40 22.50 0.22
N ALA A 234 6.68 22.38 0.61
CA ALA A 234 7.75 22.03 -0.32
C ALA A 234 7.52 20.68 -0.99
N LEU A 235 7.23 19.63 -0.22
CA LEU A 235 6.94 18.31 -0.75
C LEU A 235 5.67 18.28 -1.61
N ILE A 236 4.60 18.94 -1.16
CA ILE A 236 3.34 19.01 -1.89
C ILE A 236 3.53 19.71 -3.25
N SER A 237 4.32 20.79 -3.28
CA SER A 237 4.60 21.53 -4.52
C SER A 237 5.34 20.70 -5.57
N GLN A 238 6.09 19.69 -5.14
CA GLN A 238 6.88 18.81 -6.02
C GLN A 238 6.14 17.52 -6.41
N LEU A 239 4.95 17.26 -5.85
CA LEU A 239 4.24 16.00 -6.04
C LEU A 239 3.93 15.71 -7.53
N GLY A 240 3.53 16.71 -8.30
CA GLY A 240 3.28 16.55 -9.75
C GLY A 240 4.52 16.05 -10.48
N ILE A 241 5.66 16.70 -10.25
CA ILE A 241 6.95 16.35 -10.87
C ILE A 241 7.37 14.92 -10.46
N LEU A 242 7.20 14.57 -9.18
CA LEU A 242 7.51 13.22 -8.68
C LEU A 242 6.64 12.15 -9.35
N ARG A 243 5.35 12.43 -9.55
CA ARG A 243 4.44 11.52 -10.26
C ARG A 243 4.87 11.28 -11.71
N ASP A 244 5.22 12.35 -12.41
CA ASP A 244 5.64 12.28 -13.82
C ASP A 244 6.96 11.51 -13.97
N GLU A 245 7.93 11.76 -13.09
CA GLU A 245 9.20 11.03 -13.07
C GLU A 245 8.99 9.55 -12.77
N TYR A 246 8.14 9.22 -11.79
CA TYR A 246 7.86 7.84 -11.43
C TYR A 246 7.12 7.09 -12.55
N ALA A 247 6.19 7.74 -13.24
CA ALA A 247 5.45 7.15 -14.35
C ALA A 247 6.35 6.77 -15.54
N ALA A 248 7.51 7.40 -15.66
CA ALA A 248 8.52 7.08 -16.68
C ALA A 248 9.46 5.92 -16.28
N MET A 249 9.37 5.42 -15.04
CA MET A 249 10.25 4.34 -14.56
C MET A 249 9.68 2.95 -14.89
N PRO A 250 10.54 1.97 -15.24
CA PRO A 250 10.11 0.59 -15.37
C PRO A 250 9.73 0.00 -14.00
N GLU A 251 8.73 -0.87 -13.97
CA GLU A 251 8.36 -1.60 -12.75
C GLU A 251 9.44 -2.62 -12.39
N THR A 252 9.69 -2.76 -11.08
CA THR A 252 10.61 -3.77 -10.55
C THR A 252 9.83 -4.98 -10.02
N VAL A 253 10.46 -6.16 -10.01
CA VAL A 253 9.87 -7.37 -9.41
C VAL A 253 9.50 -7.15 -7.94
N SER A 254 10.36 -6.47 -7.18
CA SER A 254 10.08 -6.15 -5.77
C SER A 254 8.84 -5.27 -5.61
N SER A 255 8.67 -4.23 -6.43
CA SER A 255 7.46 -3.39 -6.42
C SER A 255 6.23 -4.21 -6.77
N SER A 256 6.34 -5.13 -7.72
CA SER A 256 5.25 -6.01 -8.13
C SER A 256 4.82 -6.95 -7.00
N ILE A 257 5.75 -7.54 -6.27
CA ILE A 257 5.44 -8.38 -5.09
C ILE A 257 4.70 -7.56 -4.04
N THR A 258 5.20 -6.37 -3.69
CA THR A 258 4.54 -5.49 -2.71
C THR A 258 3.12 -5.10 -3.15
N LYS A 259 2.89 -4.84 -4.44
CA LYS A 259 1.54 -4.59 -4.97
C LYS A 259 0.61 -5.78 -4.80
N VAL A 260 1.11 -7.02 -4.96
CA VAL A 260 0.33 -8.24 -4.71
C VAL A 260 -0.01 -8.39 -3.23
N GLU A 261 0.94 -8.13 -2.34
CA GLU A 261 0.72 -8.16 -0.89
C GLU A 261 -0.32 -7.13 -0.45
N ASN A 262 -0.21 -5.89 -0.93
CA ASN A 262 -1.19 -4.84 -0.68
C ASN A 262 -2.60 -5.24 -1.18
N ALA A 263 -2.67 -5.82 -2.39
CA ALA A 263 -3.93 -6.28 -2.97
C ALA A 263 -4.55 -7.43 -2.14
N PHE A 264 -3.72 -8.33 -1.62
CA PHE A 264 -4.17 -9.39 -0.72
C PHE A 264 -4.70 -8.83 0.61
N MET A 265 -3.99 -7.87 1.21
CA MET A 265 -4.45 -7.18 2.43
C MET A 265 -5.82 -6.52 2.22
N ALA A 266 -6.02 -5.81 1.12
CA ALA A 266 -7.30 -5.19 0.78
C ALA A 266 -8.42 -6.23 0.60
N TRP A 267 -8.11 -7.36 -0.01
CA TRP A 267 -9.08 -8.46 -0.19
C TRP A 267 -9.49 -9.10 1.14
N VAL A 268 -8.53 -9.42 2.01
CA VAL A 268 -8.80 -9.98 3.35
C VAL A 268 -9.63 -9.04 4.19
N GLY A 269 -9.39 -7.72 4.07
CA GLY A 269 -10.09 -6.68 4.81
C GLY A 269 -11.53 -6.44 4.38
N GLY A 270 -12.04 -7.16 3.36
CA GLY A 270 -13.41 -6.98 2.89
C GLY A 270 -13.64 -5.64 2.19
N ALA A 271 -12.58 -4.94 1.77
CA ALA A 271 -12.67 -3.81 0.84
C ALA A 271 -13.11 -4.36 -0.51
N ASN A 272 -14.42 -4.57 -0.63
CA ASN A 272 -15.10 -5.26 -1.72
C ASN A 272 -15.09 -4.46 -3.02
N GLU A 273 -13.96 -4.47 -3.69
CA GLU A 273 -13.95 -4.42 -5.15
C GLU A 273 -13.10 -5.59 -5.66
N ALA A 274 -13.63 -6.79 -5.56
CA ALA A 274 -13.01 -8.03 -6.06
C ALA A 274 -12.54 -7.89 -7.52
N SER A 275 -13.18 -7.04 -8.32
CA SER A 275 -12.79 -6.70 -9.69
C SER A 275 -11.48 -5.91 -9.76
N GLY A 276 -11.19 -5.05 -8.79
CA GLY A 276 -9.94 -4.27 -8.73
C GLY A 276 -8.74 -5.13 -8.37
N VAL A 277 -8.88 -5.98 -7.36
CA VAL A 277 -7.81 -6.90 -6.91
C VAL A 277 -7.40 -7.88 -8.01
N THR A 278 -8.38 -8.47 -8.69
CA THR A 278 -8.12 -9.40 -9.81
C THR A 278 -7.43 -8.70 -10.98
N LYS A 279 -7.83 -7.46 -11.32
CA LYS A 279 -7.16 -6.66 -12.37
C LYS A 279 -5.73 -6.30 -11.98
N THR A 280 -5.51 -5.91 -10.72
CA THR A 280 -4.16 -5.58 -10.21
C THR A 280 -3.27 -6.81 -10.24
N LEU A 281 -3.74 -7.96 -9.75
CA LEU A 281 -3.00 -9.22 -9.81
C LEU A 281 -2.65 -9.62 -11.25
N SER A 282 -3.61 -9.58 -12.17
CA SER A 282 -3.38 -9.87 -13.59
C SER A 282 -2.43 -8.87 -14.25
N GLY A 283 -2.58 -7.57 -13.96
CA GLY A 283 -1.72 -6.52 -14.51
C GLY A 283 -0.27 -6.63 -14.04
N VAL A 284 -0.07 -6.93 -12.75
CA VAL A 284 1.27 -7.14 -12.18
C VAL A 284 1.93 -8.38 -12.77
N LEU A 285 1.20 -9.49 -12.85
CA LEU A 285 1.73 -10.74 -13.43
C LEU A 285 2.08 -10.58 -14.92
N ASN A 286 1.24 -9.88 -15.68
CA ASN A 286 1.53 -9.58 -17.09
C ASN A 286 2.70 -8.61 -17.26
N GLY A 287 2.86 -7.62 -16.38
CA GLY A 287 3.99 -6.69 -16.37
C GLY A 287 5.31 -7.40 -16.11
N VAL A 288 5.34 -8.32 -15.16
CA VAL A 288 6.53 -9.14 -14.86
C VAL A 288 6.84 -10.10 -16.02
N ALA A 289 5.83 -10.76 -16.60
CA ALA A 289 6.02 -11.65 -17.74
C ALA A 289 6.50 -10.92 -19.01
N GLY A 290 6.15 -9.65 -19.18
CA GLY A 290 6.60 -8.83 -20.33
C GLY A 290 8.03 -8.26 -20.19
N GLN A 291 8.66 -8.39 -19.03
CA GLN A 291 10.04 -7.94 -18.76
C GLN A 291 11.06 -9.09 -18.75
N ILE A 292 10.60 -10.33 -18.89
CA ILE A 292 11.41 -11.55 -19.03
C ILE A 292 11.40 -11.99 -20.49
#